data_0658f74fb0778fdc0a0b1cae9e5cbff0
#
_entry.id   0658f74fb0778fdc0a0b1cae9e5cbff0
#
_cell.length_a   1.000
_cell.length_b   1.000
_cell.length_c   1.000
_cell.angle_alpha   90.00
_cell.angle_beta   90.00
_cell.angle_gamma   90.00
#
_symmetry.space_group_name_H-M   'P 1'
#
loop_
_entity.id
_entity.type
_entity.pdbx_description
1 polymer ?
#
loop_
_entity_poly.entity_id
_entity_poly.type
_entity_poly.pdbx_seq_one_letter_code
_entity_poly.pdbx_strand_id
1 'polypeptide(L)'
;IDEVEKVVFEESFEHSTVIREPVGVVGCITPWNYPIGQIVQKVIPALLTGNTVVLKPSQSTPLTACIMMEAFRLADFPKGIVNLVSGRGSRAGAELALNPKVAMISFTGSTAVGVSLSQQALKTVKRISLELGGKSPCVWLPDLPDYRPAIKPLFNSIFLNSGQTCTALSRLIVPKARLT
;
A
#
# COMPACT_ATOMS: atom_id res chain seq x y z
N ILE A 1 -9.59 -13.30 0.75
CA ILE A 1 -10.46 -13.86 -0.31
C ILE A 1 -11.91 -13.61 0.08
N ASP A 2 -12.35 -14.00 1.25
CA ASP A 2 -13.75 -13.89 1.72
C ASP A 2 -14.33 -12.47 1.67
N GLU A 3 -13.51 -11.43 1.81
CA GLU A 3 -13.95 -10.04 1.71
C GLU A 3 -14.18 -9.59 0.25
N VAL A 4 -13.49 -10.20 -0.70
CA VAL A 4 -13.67 -9.88 -2.14
C VAL A 4 -14.93 -10.53 -2.70
N GLU A 5 -15.30 -11.70 -2.20
CA GLU A 5 -16.56 -12.36 -2.54
C GLU A 5 -17.79 -11.53 -2.12
N LYS A 6 -17.61 -10.62 -1.14
CA LYS A 6 -18.65 -9.68 -0.70
C LYS A 6 -18.75 -8.42 -1.57
N VAL A 7 -17.83 -8.23 -2.52
CA VAL A 7 -17.88 -7.07 -3.42
C VAL A 7 -19.03 -7.26 -4.41
N VAL A 8 -20.03 -6.43 -4.29
CA VAL A 8 -21.14 -6.38 -5.24
C VAL A 8 -20.67 -5.62 -6.48
N PHE A 9 -20.48 -6.32 -7.59
CA PHE A 9 -20.06 -5.70 -8.85
C PHE A 9 -21.20 -5.04 -9.61
N GLU A 10 -22.45 -5.44 -9.37
CA GLU A 10 -23.62 -4.85 -9.98
C GLU A 10 -24.70 -4.64 -8.91
N GLU A 11 -25.20 -3.40 -8.79
CA GLU A 11 -26.27 -3.00 -7.88
C GLU A 11 -27.35 -2.26 -8.66
N SER A 12 -28.60 -2.72 -8.56
CA SER A 12 -29.74 -2.06 -9.19
C SER A 12 -30.49 -1.19 -8.17
N PHE A 13 -30.78 0.04 -8.57
CA PHE A 13 -31.64 0.99 -7.89
C PHE A 13 -32.81 1.32 -8.81
N GLU A 14 -33.97 1.72 -8.31
CA GLU A 14 -35.23 1.93 -9.04
C GLU A 14 -35.11 2.19 -10.55
N HIS A 15 -34.31 3.18 -10.96
CA HIS A 15 -34.13 3.57 -12.36
C HIS A 15 -32.66 3.58 -12.81
N SER A 16 -31.76 2.97 -12.04
CA SER A 16 -30.33 2.99 -12.32
C SER A 16 -29.67 1.68 -11.94
N THR A 17 -28.62 1.32 -12.66
CA THR A 17 -27.74 0.21 -12.30
C THR A 17 -26.32 0.75 -12.15
N VAL A 18 -25.68 0.44 -11.02
CA VAL A 18 -24.26 0.74 -10.76
C VAL A 18 -23.46 -0.50 -11.08
N ILE A 19 -22.55 -0.39 -12.04
CA ILE A 19 -21.64 -1.46 -12.44
C ILE A 19 -20.22 -1.06 -12.03
N ARG A 20 -19.50 -1.95 -11.35
CA ARG A 20 -18.10 -1.78 -10.97
C ARG A 20 -17.23 -2.57 -11.94
N GLU A 21 -16.40 -1.86 -12.68
CA GLU A 21 -15.51 -2.44 -13.69
C GLU A 21 -14.03 -2.33 -13.25
N PRO A 22 -13.15 -3.24 -13.73
CA PRO A 22 -11.71 -3.09 -13.56
C PRO A 22 -11.22 -1.75 -14.10
N VAL A 23 -10.27 -1.13 -13.39
CA VAL A 23 -9.67 0.13 -13.88
C VAL A 23 -8.69 -0.10 -15.03
N GLY A 24 -8.21 -1.35 -15.19
CA GLY A 24 -7.25 -1.74 -16.24
C GLY A 24 -5.87 -2.11 -15.69
N VAL A 25 -4.81 -1.47 -16.14
CA VAL A 25 -3.45 -1.74 -15.68
C VAL A 25 -3.14 -0.94 -14.41
N VAL A 26 -2.76 -1.63 -13.35
CA VAL A 26 -2.36 -1.02 -12.06
C VAL A 26 -0.84 -1.11 -11.89
N GLY A 27 -0.18 0.04 -11.78
CA GLY A 27 1.22 0.14 -11.38
C GLY A 27 1.36 0.04 -9.86
N CYS A 28 1.81 -1.09 -9.35
CA CYS A 28 2.03 -1.33 -7.92
C CYS A 28 3.49 -1.02 -7.57
N ILE A 29 3.74 0.03 -6.79
CA ILE A 29 5.08 0.45 -6.37
C ILE A 29 5.20 0.24 -4.87
N THR A 30 6.09 -0.67 -4.45
CA THR A 30 6.19 -1.12 -3.06
C THR A 30 7.50 -0.71 -2.37
N PRO A 31 7.47 -0.47 -1.04
CA PRO A 31 8.63 -0.10 -0.25
C PRO A 31 9.48 -1.32 0.10
N TRP A 32 10.53 -1.08 0.91
CA TRP A 32 11.54 -2.07 1.31
C TRP A 32 11.30 -2.69 2.70
N ASN A 33 10.53 -2.02 3.56
CA ASN A 33 10.45 -2.35 4.99
C ASN A 33 9.54 -3.55 5.33
N TYR A 34 8.53 -3.82 4.50
CA TYR A 34 7.64 -5.00 4.59
C TYR A 34 7.41 -5.56 3.18
N PRO A 35 8.45 -6.08 2.49
CA PRO A 35 8.41 -6.28 1.06
C PRO A 35 7.27 -7.21 0.61
N ILE A 36 7.09 -8.39 1.21
CA ILE A 36 6.04 -9.31 0.79
C ILE A 36 4.63 -8.81 1.16
N GLY A 37 4.47 -8.29 2.38
CA GLY A 37 3.17 -7.77 2.84
C GLY A 37 2.66 -6.64 1.97
N GLN A 38 3.54 -5.71 1.58
CA GLN A 38 3.19 -4.59 0.72
C GLN A 38 2.89 -5.00 -0.73
N ILE A 39 3.53 -6.06 -1.23
CA ILE A 39 3.17 -6.65 -2.53
C ILE A 39 1.77 -7.24 -2.46
N VAL A 40 1.51 -8.09 -1.47
CA VAL A 40 0.22 -8.77 -1.30
C VAL A 40 -0.93 -7.76 -1.16
N GLN A 41 -0.77 -6.73 -0.33
CA GLN A 41 -1.79 -5.69 -0.10
C GLN A 41 -2.16 -4.88 -1.34
N LYS A 42 -1.33 -4.86 -2.38
CA LYS A 42 -1.59 -4.13 -3.63
C LYS A 42 -1.97 -5.07 -4.78
N VAL A 43 -1.18 -6.11 -4.96
CA VAL A 43 -1.31 -7.01 -6.12
C VAL A 43 -2.59 -7.86 -5.99
N ILE A 44 -2.84 -8.44 -4.82
CA ILE A 44 -3.97 -9.36 -4.67
C ILE A 44 -5.32 -8.65 -4.85
N PRO A 45 -5.62 -7.52 -4.20
CA PRO A 45 -6.87 -6.80 -4.44
C PRO A 45 -7.04 -6.36 -5.91
N ALA A 46 -5.94 -5.91 -6.56
CA ALA A 46 -6.00 -5.54 -7.97
C ALA A 46 -6.41 -6.73 -8.86
N LEU A 47 -5.82 -7.90 -8.64
CA LEU A 47 -6.14 -9.10 -9.40
C LEU A 47 -7.56 -9.60 -9.15
N LEU A 48 -7.99 -9.64 -7.88
CA LEU A 48 -9.32 -10.11 -7.50
C LEU A 48 -10.45 -9.21 -8.04
N THR A 49 -10.14 -7.97 -8.36
CA THR A 49 -11.07 -7.03 -9.01
C THR A 49 -10.87 -6.94 -10.52
N GLY A 50 -10.22 -7.95 -11.14
CA GLY A 50 -10.12 -8.10 -12.59
C GLY A 50 -9.06 -7.22 -13.28
N ASN A 51 -8.15 -6.60 -12.53
CA ASN A 51 -7.10 -5.77 -13.10
C ASN A 51 -5.85 -6.56 -13.44
N THR A 52 -5.01 -6.02 -14.32
CA THR A 52 -3.64 -6.48 -14.54
C THR A 52 -2.65 -5.61 -13.79
N VAL A 53 -1.48 -6.16 -13.45
CA VAL A 53 -0.52 -5.50 -12.57
C VAL A 53 0.87 -5.40 -13.21
N VAL A 54 1.47 -4.24 -13.06
CA VAL A 54 2.91 -4.04 -13.20
C VAL A 54 3.50 -3.73 -11.83
N LEU A 55 4.17 -4.72 -11.23
CA LEU A 55 4.79 -4.62 -9.91
C LEU A 55 6.21 -4.05 -10.03
N LYS A 56 6.46 -2.96 -9.33
CA LYS A 56 7.81 -2.39 -9.16
C LYS A 56 8.19 -2.39 -7.68
N PRO A 57 8.97 -3.37 -7.20
CA PRO A 57 9.45 -3.40 -5.82
C PRO A 57 10.53 -2.34 -5.57
N SER A 58 10.81 -2.09 -4.29
CA SER A 58 12.01 -1.33 -3.92
C SER A 58 13.27 -1.99 -4.51
N GLN A 59 14.20 -1.15 -4.97
CA GLN A 59 15.51 -1.63 -5.44
C GLN A 59 16.34 -2.29 -4.35
N SER A 60 16.02 -2.04 -3.06
CA SER A 60 16.72 -2.62 -1.91
C SER A 60 16.22 -4.03 -1.57
N THR A 61 15.03 -4.43 -2.03
CA THR A 61 14.39 -5.72 -1.70
C THR A 61 13.75 -6.38 -2.92
N PRO A 62 14.45 -6.51 -4.05
CA PRO A 62 13.86 -7.03 -5.29
C PRO A 62 13.62 -8.55 -5.24
N LEU A 63 14.41 -9.29 -4.47
CA LEU A 63 14.37 -10.76 -4.45
C LEU A 63 13.04 -11.30 -3.93
N THR A 64 12.43 -10.64 -2.95
CA THR A 64 11.10 -11.02 -2.44
C THR A 64 10.04 -10.96 -3.55
N ALA A 65 10.11 -9.94 -4.42
CA ALA A 65 9.21 -9.86 -5.56
C ALA A 65 9.47 -10.97 -6.60
N CYS A 66 10.73 -11.34 -6.82
CA CYS A 66 11.08 -12.46 -7.70
C CYS A 66 10.50 -13.79 -7.17
N ILE A 67 10.59 -14.03 -5.86
CA ILE A 67 9.98 -15.22 -5.22
C ILE A 67 8.45 -15.21 -5.40
N MET A 68 7.81 -14.06 -5.24
CA MET A 68 6.36 -13.93 -5.48
C MET A 68 6.00 -14.22 -6.95
N MET A 69 6.80 -13.74 -7.91
CA MET A 69 6.59 -14.07 -9.33
C MET A 69 6.72 -15.56 -9.61
N GLU A 70 7.65 -16.24 -8.93
CA GLU A 70 7.78 -17.70 -9.05
C GLU A 70 6.55 -18.41 -8.46
N ALA A 71 5.98 -17.91 -7.36
CA ALA A 71 4.73 -18.46 -6.83
C ALA A 71 3.56 -18.31 -7.82
N PHE A 72 3.43 -17.17 -8.49
CA PHE A 72 2.43 -16.98 -9.56
C PHE A 72 2.67 -17.95 -10.74
N ARG A 73 3.92 -18.19 -11.12
CA ARG A 73 4.27 -19.14 -12.17
C ARG A 73 3.90 -20.56 -11.79
N LEU A 74 4.19 -20.99 -10.56
CA LEU A 74 3.86 -22.32 -10.03
C LEU A 74 2.34 -22.55 -9.89
N ALA A 75 1.60 -21.46 -9.63
CA ALA A 75 0.14 -21.48 -9.58
C ALA A 75 -0.52 -21.40 -10.98
N ASP A 76 0.25 -21.53 -12.04
CA ASP A 76 -0.18 -21.46 -13.44
C ASP A 76 -1.00 -20.20 -13.77
N PHE A 77 -0.58 -19.07 -13.20
CA PHE A 77 -1.24 -17.79 -13.46
C PHE A 77 -1.07 -17.39 -14.93
N PRO A 78 -2.12 -16.88 -15.59
CA PRO A 78 -2.05 -16.50 -17.00
C PRO A 78 -0.95 -15.47 -17.25
N LYS A 79 -0.19 -15.66 -18.33
CA LYS A 79 0.91 -14.77 -18.72
C LYS A 79 0.39 -13.35 -18.95
N GLY A 80 1.15 -12.36 -18.47
CA GLY A 80 0.84 -10.95 -18.67
C GLY A 80 -0.12 -10.34 -17.64
N ILE A 81 -0.77 -11.13 -16.79
CA ILE A 81 -1.64 -10.60 -15.72
C ILE A 81 -0.81 -9.92 -14.62
N VAL A 82 0.30 -10.54 -14.20
CA VAL A 82 1.26 -9.95 -13.27
C VAL A 82 2.61 -9.84 -13.93
N ASN A 83 3.18 -8.64 -13.95
CA ASN A 83 4.46 -8.35 -14.58
C ASN A 83 5.38 -7.67 -13.56
N LEU A 84 6.64 -8.06 -13.50
CA LEU A 84 7.65 -7.50 -12.61
C LEU A 84 8.58 -6.59 -13.38
N VAL A 85 8.78 -5.37 -12.89
CA VAL A 85 9.76 -4.41 -13.39
C VAL A 85 10.69 -4.01 -12.26
N SER A 86 11.96 -4.37 -12.37
CA SER A 86 13.01 -3.94 -11.44
C SER A 86 13.64 -2.63 -11.92
N GLY A 87 14.11 -1.82 -10.98
CA GLY A 87 14.84 -0.60 -11.32
C GLY A 87 14.70 0.52 -10.30
N ARG A 88 15.42 1.61 -10.56
CA ARG A 88 15.39 2.80 -9.70
C ARG A 88 14.01 3.46 -9.75
N GLY A 89 13.54 3.95 -8.59
CA GLY A 89 12.25 4.66 -8.48
C GLY A 89 12.16 5.87 -9.42
N SER A 90 13.24 6.62 -9.56
CA SER A 90 13.34 7.80 -10.45
C SER A 90 13.22 7.49 -11.95
N ARG A 91 13.40 6.22 -12.35
CA ARG A 91 13.21 5.80 -13.76
C ARG A 91 11.96 4.93 -13.90
N ALA A 92 11.99 3.70 -13.40
CA ALA A 92 10.88 2.76 -13.54
C ALA A 92 9.60 3.22 -12.84
N GLY A 93 9.71 3.84 -11.65
CA GLY A 93 8.55 4.40 -10.94
C GLY A 93 7.95 5.61 -11.66
N ALA A 94 8.80 6.51 -12.14
CA ALA A 94 8.38 7.67 -12.91
C ALA A 94 7.73 7.27 -14.24
N GLU A 95 8.29 6.28 -14.93
CA GLU A 95 7.72 5.75 -16.18
C GLU A 95 6.31 5.17 -15.96
N LEU A 96 6.10 4.39 -14.90
CA LEU A 96 4.76 3.89 -14.55
C LEU A 96 3.76 5.03 -14.31
N ALA A 97 4.20 6.11 -13.63
CA ALA A 97 3.34 7.26 -13.36
C ALA A 97 3.00 8.07 -14.63
N LEU A 98 3.92 8.14 -15.58
CA LEU A 98 3.76 8.91 -16.83
C LEU A 98 3.08 8.10 -17.93
N ASN A 99 3.18 6.76 -17.92
CA ASN A 99 2.74 5.92 -19.03
C ASN A 99 1.22 5.95 -19.19
N PRO A 100 0.68 6.33 -20.33
CA PRO A 100 -0.77 6.44 -20.54
C PRO A 100 -1.50 5.10 -20.51
N LYS A 101 -0.80 3.97 -20.67
CA LYS A 101 -1.39 2.63 -20.59
C LYS A 101 -1.60 2.16 -19.15
N VAL A 102 -1.02 2.85 -18.17
CA VAL A 102 -1.25 2.57 -16.74
C VAL A 102 -2.42 3.42 -16.28
N ALA A 103 -3.50 2.79 -15.84
CA ALA A 103 -4.74 3.46 -15.43
C ALA A 103 -4.71 3.93 -13.96
N MET A 104 -3.94 3.24 -13.12
CA MET A 104 -3.84 3.55 -11.69
C MET A 104 -2.43 3.31 -11.16
N ILE A 105 -1.99 4.16 -10.23
CA ILE A 105 -0.78 3.93 -9.41
C ILE A 105 -1.21 3.63 -7.98
N SER A 106 -0.74 2.50 -7.46
CA SER A 106 -0.81 2.17 -6.03
C SER A 106 0.61 2.21 -5.45
N PHE A 107 0.89 3.24 -4.67
CA PHE A 107 2.23 3.54 -4.14
C PHE A 107 2.27 3.44 -2.62
N THR A 108 3.32 2.84 -2.07
CA THR A 108 3.71 2.98 -0.66
C THR A 108 5.16 3.43 -0.56
N GLY A 109 5.41 4.48 0.19
CA GLY A 109 6.77 5.02 0.39
C GLY A 109 6.80 6.39 1.06
N SER A 110 7.82 7.19 0.77
CA SER A 110 7.96 8.51 1.37
C SER A 110 6.96 9.53 0.79
N THR A 111 6.55 10.49 1.61
CA THR A 111 5.63 11.57 1.21
C THR A 111 6.18 12.36 0.01
N ALA A 112 7.47 12.68 0.01
CA ALA A 112 8.08 13.43 -1.10
C ALA A 112 7.97 12.68 -2.44
N VAL A 113 8.19 11.36 -2.44
CA VAL A 113 8.03 10.55 -3.66
C VAL A 113 6.56 10.44 -4.03
N GLY A 114 5.65 10.28 -3.07
CA GLY A 114 4.20 10.27 -3.31
C GLY A 114 3.72 11.54 -4.00
N VAL A 115 4.14 12.71 -3.51
CA VAL A 115 3.83 14.01 -4.14
C VAL A 115 4.35 14.06 -5.58
N SER A 116 5.61 13.65 -5.80
CA SER A 116 6.21 13.64 -7.15
C SER A 116 5.45 12.70 -8.11
N LEU A 117 5.09 11.50 -7.66
CA LEU A 117 4.31 10.56 -8.46
C LEU A 117 2.90 11.11 -8.78
N SER A 118 2.25 11.78 -7.82
CA SER A 118 0.94 12.42 -8.03
C SER A 118 1.02 13.50 -9.11
N GLN A 119 2.01 14.36 -9.06
CA GLN A 119 2.23 15.39 -10.08
C GLN A 119 2.44 14.81 -11.49
N GLN A 120 3.14 13.67 -11.57
CA GLN A 120 3.34 12.98 -12.85
C GLN A 120 2.07 12.30 -13.34
N ALA A 121 1.32 11.65 -12.45
CA ALA A 121 0.07 10.96 -12.75
C ALA A 121 -1.03 11.91 -13.25
N LEU A 122 -1.04 13.16 -12.78
CA LEU A 122 -1.99 14.19 -13.23
C LEU A 122 -1.91 14.47 -14.74
N LYS A 123 -0.77 14.26 -15.38
CA LYS A 123 -0.63 14.47 -16.83
C LYS A 123 -1.54 13.58 -17.68
N THR A 124 -1.99 12.47 -17.12
CA THR A 124 -2.89 11.50 -17.78
C THR A 124 -4.17 11.26 -16.99
N VAL A 125 -4.43 12.07 -15.95
CA VAL A 125 -5.61 11.99 -15.07
C VAL A 125 -5.85 10.58 -14.51
N LYS A 126 -4.76 9.83 -14.28
CA LYS A 126 -4.89 8.46 -13.74
C LYS A 126 -5.21 8.46 -12.24
N ARG A 127 -5.86 7.40 -11.79
CA ARG A 127 -6.13 7.18 -10.37
C ARG A 127 -4.83 6.97 -9.61
N ILE A 128 -4.78 7.44 -8.35
CA ILE A 128 -3.63 7.24 -7.50
C ILE A 128 -4.08 6.90 -6.08
N SER A 129 -3.47 5.88 -5.50
CA SER A 129 -3.61 5.49 -4.09
C SER A 129 -2.24 5.60 -3.44
N LEU A 130 -2.16 6.34 -2.35
CA LEU A 130 -0.92 6.64 -1.64
C LEU A 130 -0.97 6.13 -0.20
N GLU A 131 -0.02 5.28 0.15
CA GLU A 131 0.29 4.91 1.52
C GLU A 131 1.65 5.53 1.87
N LEU A 132 1.67 6.44 2.81
CA LEU A 132 2.83 7.29 3.09
C LEU A 132 3.35 7.10 4.51
N GLY A 133 4.45 7.76 4.83
CA GLY A 133 4.97 7.80 6.19
C GLY A 133 4.07 8.60 7.13
N GLY A 134 4.23 8.37 8.41
CA GLY A 134 3.45 9.04 9.44
C GLY A 134 4.21 9.23 10.75
N LYS A 135 3.54 9.90 11.68
CA LYS A 135 3.92 10.07 13.08
C LYS A 135 2.67 9.80 13.93
N SER A 136 2.26 8.53 13.97
CA SER A 136 1.02 8.12 14.63
C SER A 136 1.06 8.41 16.14
N PRO A 137 -0.03 8.96 16.72
CA PRO A 137 -0.09 9.22 18.14
C PRO A 137 -0.54 8.00 18.94
N CYS A 138 0.04 7.82 20.12
CA CYS A 138 -0.54 7.06 21.21
C CYS A 138 -1.10 8.08 22.22
N VAL A 139 -2.39 8.01 22.51
CA VAL A 139 -3.05 8.95 23.42
C VAL A 139 -3.42 8.22 24.70
N TRP A 140 -2.88 8.67 25.82
CA TRP A 140 -3.29 8.20 27.13
C TRP A 140 -4.29 9.19 27.75
N LEU A 141 -5.45 8.68 28.12
CA LEU A 141 -6.53 9.51 28.65
C LEU A 141 -6.33 9.82 30.14
N PRO A 142 -6.91 10.90 30.67
CA PRO A 142 -6.77 11.28 32.09
C PRO A 142 -7.31 10.26 33.08
N ASP A 143 -8.33 9.52 32.69
CA ASP A 143 -9.02 8.50 33.48
C ASP A 143 -8.33 7.13 33.49
N LEU A 144 -7.20 6.98 32.75
CA LEU A 144 -6.41 5.76 32.79
C LEU A 144 -5.75 5.63 34.19
N PRO A 145 -6.17 4.66 35.03
CA PRO A 145 -5.71 4.57 36.42
C PRO A 145 -4.24 4.17 36.51
N ASP A 146 -3.82 3.24 35.64
CA ASP A 146 -2.45 2.75 35.56
C ASP A 146 -2.04 2.58 34.09
N TYR A 147 -0.93 3.20 33.71
CA TYR A 147 -0.39 3.16 32.34
C TYR A 147 0.69 2.11 32.14
N ARG A 148 1.16 1.45 33.22
CA ARG A 148 2.21 0.41 33.13
C ARG A 148 1.86 -0.73 32.18
N PRO A 149 0.61 -1.25 32.12
CA PRO A 149 0.23 -2.28 31.15
C PRO A 149 0.34 -1.81 29.69
N ALA A 150 0.22 -0.50 29.43
CA ALA A 150 0.30 0.07 28.08
C ALA A 150 1.75 0.30 27.59
N ILE A 151 2.74 0.27 28.48
CA ILE A 151 4.15 0.53 28.13
C ILE A 151 4.68 -0.51 27.15
N LYS A 152 4.48 -1.80 27.42
CA LYS A 152 4.99 -2.87 26.55
C LYS A 152 4.36 -2.87 25.15
N PRO A 153 3.04 -2.73 24.98
CA PRO A 153 2.42 -2.55 23.66
C PRO A 153 2.93 -1.30 22.93
N LEU A 154 3.07 -0.17 23.62
CA LEU A 154 3.62 1.05 23.03
C LEU A 154 5.06 0.85 22.56
N PHE A 155 5.92 0.28 23.41
CA PHE A 155 7.30 -0.03 23.07
C PHE A 155 7.40 -0.95 21.84
N ASN A 156 6.61 -2.02 21.83
CA ASN A 156 6.57 -2.94 20.70
C ASN A 156 6.13 -2.23 19.41
N SER A 157 5.16 -1.33 19.48
CA SER A 157 4.71 -0.57 18.32
C SER A 157 5.77 0.40 17.80
N ILE A 158 6.49 1.10 18.69
CA ILE A 158 7.53 2.05 18.31
C ILE A 158 8.72 1.36 17.66
N PHE A 159 9.16 0.25 18.24
CA PHE A 159 10.39 -0.44 17.83
C PHE A 159 10.15 -1.65 16.90
N LEU A 160 8.91 -1.89 16.49
CA LEU A 160 8.59 -2.91 15.48
C LEU A 160 9.44 -2.67 14.22
N ASN A 161 10.10 -3.73 13.73
CA ASN A 161 10.99 -3.65 12.58
C ASN A 161 12.07 -2.54 12.73
N SER A 162 12.64 -2.43 13.93
CA SER A 162 13.64 -1.39 14.29
C SER A 162 13.10 0.05 14.11
N GLY A 163 11.80 0.26 14.31
CA GLY A 163 11.13 1.54 14.12
C GLY A 163 10.85 1.92 12.66
N GLN A 164 11.14 1.02 11.72
CA GLN A 164 10.96 1.26 10.28
C GLN A 164 9.54 0.92 9.82
N THR A 165 8.54 1.50 10.50
CA THR A 165 7.12 1.20 10.32
C THR A 165 6.34 2.50 10.15
N CYS A 166 5.55 2.61 9.08
CA CYS A 166 4.75 3.80 8.79
C CYS A 166 3.69 4.09 9.85
N THR A 167 3.20 3.06 10.53
CA THR A 167 2.17 3.13 11.59
C THR A 167 2.74 3.18 13.00
N ALA A 168 4.07 3.27 13.17
CA ALA A 168 4.70 3.32 14.50
C ALA A 168 4.12 4.45 15.37
N LEU A 169 3.75 4.14 16.61
CA LEU A 169 3.19 5.10 17.57
C LEU A 169 4.29 6.02 18.13
N SER A 170 4.87 6.82 17.25
CA SER A 170 6.09 7.62 17.52
C SER A 170 5.85 8.91 18.32
N ARG A 171 4.60 9.19 18.71
CA ARG A 171 4.23 10.30 19.57
C ARG A 171 3.39 9.80 20.74
N LEU A 172 3.84 10.01 21.97
CA LEU A 172 3.06 9.75 23.18
C LEU A 172 2.44 11.05 23.65
N ILE A 173 1.12 11.13 23.68
CA ILE A 173 0.35 12.27 24.17
C ILE A 173 -0.24 11.89 25.52
N VAL A 174 0.11 12.64 26.55
CA VAL A 174 -0.33 12.39 27.93
C VAL A 174 -0.92 13.67 28.56
N PRO A 175 -1.80 13.55 29.56
CA PRO A 175 -2.28 14.70 30.31
C PRO A 175 -1.13 15.46 30.95
N LYS A 176 -1.19 16.80 30.94
CA LYS A 176 -0.14 17.67 31.49
C LYS A 176 0.19 17.31 32.95
N ALA A 177 -0.80 16.95 33.74
CA ALA A 177 -0.62 16.56 35.14
C ALA A 177 0.20 15.26 35.34
N ARG A 178 0.53 14.54 34.28
CA ARG A 178 1.32 13.29 34.31
C ARG A 178 2.68 13.42 33.64
N LEU A 179 3.13 14.64 33.37
CA LEU A 179 4.43 14.93 32.79
C LEU A 179 5.57 15.07 33.80
N THR A 180 5.31 14.87 35.10
CA THR A 180 6.30 14.96 36.19
C THR A 180 6.91 13.62 36.53
#